data_97e63533bb9148883ed02afaa675c750
#
_entry.id   97e63533bb9148883ed02afaa675c750
#
_cell.length_a   1.000
_cell.length_b   1.000
_cell.length_c   1.000
_cell.angle_alpha   90.00
_cell.angle_beta   90.00
_cell.angle_gamma   90.00
#
_symmetry.space_group_name_H-M   'P 1'
#
loop_
_entity.id
_entity.type
_entity.pdbx_description
1 polymer ?
#
loop_
_entity_poly.entity_id
_entity_poly.type
_entity_poly.pdbx_seq_one_letter_code
_entity_poly.pdbx_strand_id
1 'polypeptide(L)'
;MAPEPLPHLPLLRLHCSRNDLLRRLLERQPAWGHIGPGQSEVHGERGVTRYRLAAESFFLQVDWRWTGVAWEERDVTIVPGAVVALRIVLGDVDPETVTRCLDLPPTRAFGKGEIGPRGGELRDEGLWIHEVLQRGFHWPEDKVAELLALLRACPGYREVLAHPGVLRVAVTVQLRGCLEQMGSFSLDPRLLEDLVGLSLQLDLEMAAD
;
A
#
# COMPACT_ATOMS: atom_id res chain seq x y z
N MET A 1 -20.65 29.97 2.99
CA MET A 1 -20.73 29.44 1.62
C MET A 1 -19.86 28.20 1.56
N ALA A 2 -20.39 27.06 1.18
CA ALA A 2 -19.58 25.85 1.07
C ALA A 2 -18.55 26.04 -0.07
N PRO A 3 -17.28 25.62 0.11
CA PRO A 3 -16.30 25.72 -0.95
C PRO A 3 -16.74 24.85 -2.14
N GLU A 4 -16.47 25.34 -3.35
CA GLU A 4 -16.66 24.57 -4.57
C GLU A 4 -15.84 23.28 -4.53
N PRO A 5 -16.23 22.24 -5.30
CA PRO A 5 -15.43 21.03 -5.39
C PRO A 5 -14.02 21.33 -5.89
N LEU A 6 -13.05 20.53 -5.41
CA LEU A 6 -11.65 20.70 -5.80
C LEU A 6 -11.47 20.57 -7.32
N PRO A 7 -10.55 21.34 -7.92
CA PRO A 7 -10.29 21.32 -9.35
C PRO A 7 -9.86 19.93 -9.82
N HIS A 8 -10.26 19.55 -11.03
CA HIS A 8 -9.77 18.35 -11.70
C HIS A 8 -8.47 18.64 -12.47
N LEU A 9 -7.63 17.64 -12.57
CA LEU A 9 -6.28 17.66 -13.13
C LEU A 9 -6.01 18.40 -14.45
N PRO A 10 -6.94 18.54 -15.42
CA PRO A 10 -6.60 19.23 -16.67
C PRO A 10 -6.11 20.67 -16.50
N LEU A 11 -6.27 21.20 -15.29
CA LEU A 11 -5.85 22.56 -14.93
C LEU A 11 -4.50 22.60 -14.19
N LEU A 12 -3.87 21.48 -13.91
CA LEU A 12 -2.49 21.44 -13.45
C LEU A 12 -1.57 22.03 -14.55
N ARG A 13 -1.60 23.33 -14.67
CA ARG A 13 -0.50 24.07 -15.28
C ARG A 13 0.66 23.93 -14.33
N LEU A 14 1.46 22.92 -14.61
CA LEU A 14 2.65 22.50 -13.89
C LEU A 14 3.67 23.64 -13.77
N HIS A 15 3.31 24.69 -13.08
CA HIS A 15 4.26 25.64 -12.53
C HIS A 15 4.98 25.07 -11.30
N CYS A 16 4.95 23.76 -11.12
CA CYS A 16 5.67 23.03 -10.07
C CYS A 16 7.19 23.09 -10.33
N SER A 17 7.69 24.29 -10.49
CA SER A 17 9.11 24.56 -10.78
C SER A 17 10.04 24.28 -9.60
N ARG A 18 9.52 23.93 -8.42
CA ARG A 18 10.33 23.73 -7.21
C ARG A 18 10.76 22.28 -6.96
N ASN A 19 10.09 21.30 -7.57
CA ASN A 19 10.44 19.90 -7.43
C ASN A 19 11.04 19.39 -8.74
N ASP A 20 12.35 19.31 -8.82
CA ASP A 20 13.09 18.87 -10.02
C ASP A 20 12.75 17.44 -10.43
N LEU A 21 12.43 16.58 -9.47
CA LEU A 21 12.04 15.20 -9.74
C LEU A 21 10.66 15.17 -10.41
N LEU A 22 9.71 15.89 -9.87
CA LEU A 22 8.38 16.00 -10.44
C LEU A 22 8.47 16.56 -11.87
N ARG A 23 9.27 17.60 -12.10
CA ARG A 23 9.51 18.14 -13.44
C ARG A 23 10.05 17.07 -14.40
N ARG A 24 11.04 16.29 -14.00
CA ARG A 24 11.61 15.20 -14.83
C ARG A 24 10.58 14.08 -15.09
N LEU A 25 9.76 13.73 -14.11
CA LEU A 25 8.68 12.77 -14.31
C LEU A 25 7.67 13.28 -15.32
N LEU A 26 7.30 14.56 -15.24
CA LEU A 26 6.38 15.23 -16.15
C LEU A 26 6.92 15.34 -17.57
N GLU A 27 8.20 15.62 -17.72
CA GLU A 27 8.88 15.68 -19.02
C GLU A 27 9.00 14.30 -19.70
N ARG A 28 9.09 13.23 -18.90
CA ARG A 28 9.21 11.84 -19.41
C ARG A 28 7.87 11.20 -19.77
N GLN A 29 6.77 11.74 -19.29
CA GLN A 29 5.42 11.17 -19.46
C GLN A 29 4.49 12.14 -20.21
N PRO A 30 4.60 12.30 -21.55
CA PRO A 30 3.69 13.16 -22.31
C PRO A 30 2.24 12.66 -22.31
N ALA A 31 1.97 11.44 -21.82
CA ALA A 31 0.66 10.81 -21.83
C ALA A 31 -0.03 10.83 -20.45
N TRP A 32 -0.16 11.98 -19.82
CA TRP A 32 -0.99 12.17 -18.62
C TRP A 32 -2.49 11.90 -18.86
N GLY A 33 -2.87 11.45 -20.06
CA GLY A 33 -4.24 11.08 -20.40
C GLY A 33 -4.85 9.92 -19.62
N HIS A 34 -4.10 9.28 -18.73
CA HIS A 34 -4.56 8.13 -17.95
C HIS A 34 -4.39 8.29 -16.44
N ILE A 35 -4.51 9.52 -15.96
CA ILE A 35 -4.62 9.75 -14.53
C ILE A 35 -6.03 9.36 -14.11
N GLY A 36 -6.13 8.35 -13.24
CA GLY A 36 -7.41 7.95 -12.67
C GLY A 36 -8.07 9.09 -11.88
N PRO A 37 -9.38 9.00 -11.60
CA PRO A 37 -10.07 10.00 -10.80
C PRO A 37 -9.33 10.17 -9.48
N GLY A 38 -9.03 11.43 -9.12
CA GLY A 38 -8.35 11.78 -7.88
C GLY A 38 -9.23 11.48 -6.67
N GLN A 39 -8.62 11.05 -5.60
CA GLN A 39 -9.25 10.98 -4.29
C GLN A 39 -9.05 12.32 -3.60
N SER A 40 -10.15 13.00 -3.29
CA SER A 40 -10.11 14.35 -2.72
C SER A 40 -10.62 14.38 -1.30
N GLU A 41 -9.92 15.12 -0.47
CA GLU A 41 -10.29 15.39 0.93
C GLU A 41 -10.28 16.91 1.15
N VAL A 42 -11.29 17.44 1.87
CA VAL A 42 -11.40 18.86 2.18
C VAL A 42 -11.55 19.05 3.68
N HIS A 43 -10.68 19.85 4.27
CA HIS A 43 -10.67 20.22 5.69
C HIS A 43 -10.62 21.74 5.85
N GLY A 44 -11.80 22.37 5.93
CA GLY A 44 -11.93 23.82 6.01
C GLY A 44 -11.41 24.51 4.74
N GLU A 45 -10.36 25.35 4.89
CA GLU A 45 -9.73 26.06 3.77
C GLU A 45 -8.57 25.26 3.11
N ARG A 46 -8.37 24.03 3.50
CA ARG A 46 -7.35 23.15 2.92
C ARG A 46 -8.00 22.00 2.18
N GLY A 47 -7.47 21.67 1.02
CA GLY A 47 -7.86 20.51 0.24
C GLY A 47 -6.64 19.71 -0.17
N VAL A 48 -6.83 18.41 -0.33
CA VAL A 48 -5.81 17.51 -0.84
C VAL A 48 -6.45 16.65 -1.93
N THR A 49 -5.79 16.53 -3.07
CA THR A 49 -6.20 15.55 -4.10
C THR A 49 -5.04 14.64 -4.42
N ARG A 50 -5.29 13.33 -4.41
CA ARG A 50 -4.29 12.31 -4.74
C ARG A 50 -4.67 11.63 -6.04
N TYR A 51 -3.76 11.60 -6.97
CA TYR A 51 -3.93 11.03 -8.31
C TYR A 51 -3.03 9.83 -8.48
N ARG A 52 -3.60 8.72 -8.94
CA ARG A 52 -2.83 7.55 -9.32
C ARG A 52 -2.28 7.74 -10.73
N LEU A 53 -0.98 7.58 -10.88
CA LEU A 53 -0.33 7.53 -12.18
C LEU A 53 -0.39 6.09 -12.71
N ALA A 54 -0.92 5.89 -13.92
CA ALA A 54 -1.23 4.54 -14.42
C ALA A 54 0.00 3.61 -14.57
N ALA A 55 1.17 4.20 -14.80
CA ALA A 55 2.42 3.46 -15.00
C ALA A 55 3.28 3.38 -13.72
N GLU A 56 2.86 4.03 -12.63
CA GLU A 56 3.69 4.20 -11.45
C GLU A 56 3.02 3.54 -10.22
N SER A 57 3.83 3.14 -9.28
CA SER A 57 3.38 2.55 -8.02
C SER A 57 3.16 3.58 -6.91
N PHE A 58 3.33 4.85 -7.19
CA PHE A 58 3.13 5.98 -6.28
C PHE A 58 1.98 6.89 -6.74
N PHE A 59 1.63 7.86 -5.89
CA PHE A 59 0.58 8.83 -6.13
C PHE A 59 1.15 10.23 -6.23
N LEU A 60 0.52 11.06 -7.04
CA LEU A 60 0.74 12.50 -7.04
C LEU A 60 -0.24 13.15 -6.09
N GLN A 61 0.24 13.81 -5.05
CA GLN A 61 -0.58 14.58 -4.13
C GLN A 61 -0.49 16.06 -4.48
N VAL A 62 -1.65 16.70 -4.61
CA VAL A 62 -1.78 18.15 -4.79
C VAL A 62 -2.46 18.74 -3.57
N ASP A 63 -1.77 19.68 -2.93
CA ASP A 63 -2.28 20.42 -1.79
C ASP A 63 -2.91 21.75 -2.26
N TRP A 64 -4.14 21.98 -1.86
CA TRP A 64 -4.95 23.13 -2.23
C TRP A 64 -5.24 24.03 -1.03
N ARG A 65 -5.37 25.31 -1.31
CA ARG A 65 -5.86 26.30 -0.35
C ARG A 65 -7.04 27.05 -0.93
N TRP A 66 -8.11 27.19 -0.14
CA TRP A 66 -9.25 28.05 -0.45
C TRP A 66 -8.91 29.51 -0.14
N THR A 67 -9.07 30.41 -1.11
CA THR A 67 -8.78 31.86 -0.97
C THR A 67 -10.02 32.67 -0.62
N GLY A 68 -11.16 32.01 -0.43
CA GLY A 68 -12.47 32.69 -0.29
C GLY A 68 -13.22 32.83 -1.61
N VAL A 69 -12.53 32.66 -2.74
CA VAL A 69 -13.09 32.78 -4.09
C VAL A 69 -12.81 31.54 -4.94
N ALA A 70 -11.60 30.99 -4.81
CA ALA A 70 -11.15 29.83 -5.60
C ALA A 70 -10.17 28.94 -4.82
N TRP A 71 -10.01 27.71 -5.29
CA TRP A 71 -8.93 26.84 -4.84
C TRP A 71 -7.64 27.19 -5.58
N GLU A 72 -6.57 27.43 -4.83
CA GLU A 72 -5.23 27.64 -5.35
C GLU A 72 -4.32 26.48 -4.98
N GLU A 73 -3.55 25.99 -5.97
CA GLU A 73 -2.51 25.00 -5.76
C GLU A 73 -1.39 25.59 -4.89
N ARG A 74 -1.03 24.89 -3.83
CA ARG A 74 0.06 25.27 -2.94
C ARG A 74 1.31 24.49 -3.17
N ASP A 75 1.15 23.18 -3.30
CA ASP A 75 2.28 22.27 -3.44
C ASP A 75 1.86 21.00 -4.19
N VAL A 76 2.83 20.36 -4.80
CA VAL A 76 2.66 19.06 -5.45
C VAL A 76 3.78 18.16 -4.98
N THR A 77 3.41 17.03 -4.40
CA THR A 77 4.35 16.07 -3.83
C THR A 77 4.08 14.67 -4.36
N ILE A 78 5.10 13.81 -4.27
CA ILE A 78 4.95 12.39 -4.54
C ILE A 78 4.70 11.70 -3.21
N VAL A 79 3.66 10.88 -3.18
CA VAL A 79 3.33 10.05 -2.01
C VAL A 79 3.53 8.59 -2.39
N PRO A 80 4.33 7.83 -1.65
CA PRO A 80 4.59 6.43 -1.98
C PRO A 80 3.30 5.62 -1.96
N GLY A 81 3.18 4.68 -2.88
CA GLY A 81 2.20 3.62 -2.79
C GLY A 81 2.61 2.62 -1.70
N ALA A 82 1.66 1.92 -1.13
CA ALA A 82 1.93 0.89 -0.16
C ALA A 82 1.21 -0.42 -0.51
N VAL A 83 1.93 -1.52 -0.42
CA VAL A 83 1.35 -2.87 -0.40
C VAL A 83 1.49 -3.39 1.01
N VAL A 84 0.37 -3.77 1.61
CA VAL A 84 0.33 -4.43 2.92
C VAL A 84 -0.19 -5.84 2.72
N ALA A 85 0.53 -6.81 3.26
CA ALA A 85 0.20 -8.21 3.10
C ALA A 85 0.43 -9.01 4.38
N LEU A 86 -0.40 -10.02 4.61
CA LEU A 86 -0.08 -11.12 5.50
C LEU A 86 0.82 -12.10 4.73
N ARG A 87 2.00 -12.36 5.26
CA ARG A 87 2.96 -13.32 4.72
C ARG A 87 3.18 -14.47 5.69
N ILE A 88 2.94 -15.67 5.23
CA ILE A 88 3.14 -16.89 6.00
C ILE A 88 4.15 -17.76 5.28
N VAL A 89 5.28 -18.02 5.95
CA VAL A 89 6.32 -18.92 5.46
C VAL A 89 6.01 -20.34 5.95
N LEU A 90 6.02 -21.27 5.03
CA LEU A 90 5.58 -22.65 5.24
C LEU A 90 6.77 -23.62 5.10
N GLY A 91 6.87 -24.55 6.03
CA GLY A 91 7.69 -25.74 5.87
C GLY A 91 6.95 -26.84 5.08
N ASP A 92 6.72 -27.97 5.74
CA ASP A 92 6.05 -29.13 5.12
C ASP A 92 4.52 -29.07 5.32
N VAL A 93 3.90 -27.90 5.01
CA VAL A 93 2.45 -27.70 5.05
C VAL A 93 1.93 -27.21 3.72
N ASP A 94 0.80 -27.77 3.30
CA ASP A 94 0.11 -27.36 2.09
C ASP A 94 -0.50 -25.95 2.29
N PRO A 95 -0.22 -24.96 1.41
CA PRO A 95 -0.84 -23.65 1.43
C PRO A 95 -2.37 -23.66 1.48
N GLU A 96 -3.02 -24.68 0.90
CA GLU A 96 -4.47 -24.83 0.93
C GLU A 96 -4.99 -25.07 2.36
N THR A 97 -4.19 -25.66 3.22
CA THR A 97 -4.52 -25.82 4.65
C THR A 97 -4.63 -24.45 5.33
N VAL A 98 -3.70 -23.52 5.03
CA VAL A 98 -3.75 -22.15 5.54
C VAL A 98 -4.99 -21.43 5.00
N THR A 99 -5.26 -21.57 3.71
CA THR A 99 -6.44 -20.98 3.06
C THR A 99 -7.74 -21.39 3.76
N ARG A 100 -7.89 -22.69 4.05
CA ARG A 100 -9.07 -23.22 4.77
C ARG A 100 -9.17 -22.75 6.20
N CYS A 101 -8.06 -22.68 6.93
CA CYS A 101 -8.07 -22.22 8.31
C CYS A 101 -8.42 -20.73 8.41
N LEU A 102 -7.90 -19.91 7.50
CA LEU A 102 -8.13 -18.47 7.52
C LEU A 102 -9.44 -18.06 6.85
N ASP A 103 -10.03 -18.91 6.00
CA ASP A 103 -11.14 -18.57 5.12
C ASP A 103 -10.87 -17.32 4.28
N LEU A 104 -9.60 -17.16 3.86
CA LEU A 104 -9.11 -16.05 3.07
C LEU A 104 -8.41 -16.57 1.81
N PRO A 105 -8.74 -16.04 0.62
CA PRO A 105 -8.04 -16.41 -0.59
C PRO A 105 -6.63 -15.78 -0.58
N PRO A 106 -5.58 -16.55 -0.89
CA PRO A 106 -4.26 -15.98 -1.07
C PRO A 106 -4.19 -15.17 -2.38
N THR A 107 -3.45 -14.07 -2.36
CA THR A 107 -3.03 -13.36 -3.58
C THR A 107 -1.96 -14.16 -4.31
N ARG A 108 -1.16 -14.89 -3.53
CA ARG A 108 -0.10 -15.78 -4.02
C ARG A 108 0.16 -16.90 -3.02
N ALA A 109 0.24 -18.11 -3.52
CA ALA A 109 0.63 -19.25 -2.70
C ALA A 109 1.43 -20.26 -3.51
N PHE A 110 2.34 -20.98 -2.84
CA PHE A 110 3.08 -22.12 -3.38
C PHE A 110 3.63 -22.97 -2.23
N GLY A 111 3.76 -24.26 -2.49
CA GLY A 111 4.33 -25.22 -1.55
C GLY A 111 5.86 -25.28 -1.60
N LYS A 112 6.45 -25.88 -0.56
CA LYS A 112 7.85 -26.29 -0.54
C LYS A 112 8.08 -27.35 -1.62
N GLY A 113 9.21 -27.29 -2.31
CA GLY A 113 9.55 -28.20 -3.40
C GLY A 113 8.91 -27.86 -4.75
N GLU A 114 8.08 -26.84 -4.85
CA GLU A 114 7.60 -26.35 -6.14
C GLU A 114 8.71 -25.63 -6.92
N ILE A 115 8.66 -25.74 -8.24
CA ILE A 115 9.61 -25.04 -9.12
C ILE A 115 9.27 -23.56 -9.19
N GLY A 116 10.26 -22.72 -8.96
CA GLY A 116 10.09 -21.27 -9.07
C GLY A 116 9.72 -20.81 -10.50
N PRO A 117 9.06 -19.64 -10.65
CA PRO A 117 8.55 -19.16 -11.95
C PRO A 117 9.64 -18.86 -12.99
N ARG A 118 10.90 -18.76 -12.57
CA ARG A 118 12.04 -18.53 -13.47
C ARG A 118 12.74 -19.82 -13.90
N GLY A 119 12.21 -20.99 -13.48
CA GLY A 119 12.74 -22.31 -13.84
C GLY A 119 14.03 -22.68 -13.12
N GLY A 120 14.12 -23.93 -12.67
CA GLY A 120 15.39 -24.57 -12.31
C GLY A 120 15.64 -24.85 -10.83
N GLU A 121 15.24 -24.03 -9.91
CA GLU A 121 15.46 -24.30 -8.48
C GLU A 121 14.15 -24.68 -7.77
N LEU A 122 14.22 -25.75 -7.00
CA LEU A 122 13.16 -26.13 -6.07
C LEU A 122 13.18 -25.17 -4.88
N ARG A 123 12.01 -24.79 -4.43
CA ARG A 123 11.87 -23.89 -3.28
C ARG A 123 12.08 -24.65 -1.99
N ASP A 124 12.95 -24.14 -1.13
CA ASP A 124 13.23 -24.72 0.17
C ASP A 124 12.09 -24.53 1.18
N GLU A 125 11.25 -23.50 0.94
CA GLU A 125 10.11 -23.14 1.77
C GLU A 125 8.87 -22.87 0.91
N GLY A 126 7.70 -23.15 1.48
CA GLY A 126 6.44 -22.72 0.93
C GLY A 126 6.12 -21.27 1.35
N LEU A 127 5.16 -20.68 0.67
CA LEU A 127 4.72 -19.31 0.93
C LEU A 127 3.22 -19.17 0.70
N TRP A 128 2.56 -18.44 1.60
CA TRP A 128 1.18 -18.00 1.45
C TRP A 128 1.11 -16.50 1.72
N ILE A 129 0.53 -15.73 0.81
CA ILE A 129 0.44 -14.27 0.89
C ILE A 129 -1.01 -13.85 0.63
N HIS A 130 -1.55 -13.00 1.49
CA HIS A 130 -2.79 -12.29 1.27
C HIS A 130 -2.53 -10.79 1.32
N GLU A 131 -2.70 -10.11 0.19
CA GLU A 131 -2.56 -8.65 0.09
C GLU A 131 -3.88 -7.96 0.40
N VAL A 132 -3.81 -6.88 1.18
CA VAL A 132 -4.97 -6.00 1.41
C VAL A 132 -5.20 -5.17 0.14
N LEU A 133 -6.19 -5.60 -0.65
CA LEU A 133 -6.54 -4.99 -1.92
C LEU A 133 -7.58 -3.89 -1.70
N GLN A 134 -7.11 -2.66 -1.58
CA GLN A 134 -7.96 -1.48 -1.52
C GLN A 134 -7.86 -0.67 -2.82
N ARG A 135 -9.00 -0.17 -3.29
CA ARG A 135 -9.03 0.75 -4.44
C ARG A 135 -8.71 2.17 -3.97
N GLY A 136 -7.91 2.88 -4.75
CA GLY A 136 -7.52 4.26 -4.43
C GLY A 136 -6.29 4.35 -3.53
N PHE A 137 -6.07 5.55 -2.99
CA PHE A 137 -5.00 5.81 -2.04
C PHE A 137 -5.48 5.50 -0.62
N HIS A 138 -4.67 4.72 0.10
CA HIS A 138 -4.84 4.44 1.52
C HIS A 138 -3.49 4.50 2.20
N TRP A 139 -3.44 5.08 3.38
CA TRP A 139 -2.23 5.07 4.17
C TRP A 139 -1.83 3.64 4.55
N PRO A 140 -0.53 3.34 4.63
CA PRO A 140 -0.07 2.02 5.06
C PRO A 140 -0.66 1.60 6.40
N GLU A 141 -0.78 2.56 7.33
CA GLU A 141 -1.36 2.37 8.66
C GLU A 141 -2.81 1.88 8.61
N ASP A 142 -3.63 2.46 7.73
CA ASP A 142 -5.03 2.07 7.55
C ASP A 142 -5.14 0.64 7.03
N LYS A 143 -4.26 0.27 6.07
CA LYS A 143 -4.20 -1.09 5.55
C LYS A 143 -3.73 -2.11 6.60
N VAL A 144 -2.76 -1.73 7.42
CA VAL A 144 -2.32 -2.57 8.55
C VAL A 144 -3.49 -2.75 9.52
N ALA A 145 -4.19 -1.66 9.90
CA ALA A 145 -5.35 -1.74 10.79
C ALA A 145 -6.44 -2.67 10.25
N GLU A 146 -6.76 -2.57 8.96
CA GLU A 146 -7.73 -3.45 8.30
C GLU A 146 -7.29 -4.92 8.36
N LEU A 147 -6.03 -5.22 8.04
CA LEU A 147 -5.49 -6.57 8.10
C LEU A 147 -5.56 -7.14 9.52
N LEU A 148 -5.18 -6.35 10.54
CA LEU A 148 -5.24 -6.79 11.93
C LEU A 148 -6.67 -7.03 12.40
N ALA A 149 -7.62 -6.18 11.99
CA ALA A 149 -9.04 -6.37 12.28
C ALA A 149 -9.58 -7.67 11.66
N LEU A 150 -9.20 -7.95 10.41
CA LEU A 150 -9.55 -9.18 9.71
C LEU A 150 -9.00 -10.42 10.42
N LEU A 151 -7.73 -10.41 10.83
CA LEU A 151 -7.11 -11.53 11.54
C LEU A 151 -7.71 -11.77 12.93
N ARG A 152 -8.11 -10.71 13.65
CA ARG A 152 -8.85 -10.85 14.93
C ARG A 152 -10.20 -11.50 14.76
N ALA A 153 -10.89 -11.21 13.67
CA ALA A 153 -12.18 -11.78 13.36
C ALA A 153 -12.08 -13.22 12.84
N CYS A 154 -10.89 -13.69 12.49
CA CYS A 154 -10.66 -15.02 11.93
C CYS A 154 -10.41 -16.07 13.04
N PRO A 155 -11.36 -16.99 13.29
CA PRO A 155 -11.21 -18.00 14.35
C PRO A 155 -10.03 -18.94 14.12
N GLY A 156 -9.78 -19.31 12.86
CA GLY A 156 -8.72 -20.25 12.47
C GLY A 156 -7.31 -19.66 12.50
N TYR A 157 -7.16 -18.35 12.74
CA TYR A 157 -5.84 -17.72 12.79
C TYR A 157 -4.92 -18.34 13.85
N ARG A 158 -5.48 -18.67 15.03
CA ARG A 158 -4.73 -19.32 16.11
C ARG A 158 -4.28 -20.73 15.75
N GLU A 159 -5.08 -21.43 14.95
CA GLU A 159 -4.72 -22.77 14.45
C GLU A 159 -3.54 -22.70 13.49
N VAL A 160 -3.52 -21.67 12.64
CA VAL A 160 -2.38 -21.40 11.75
C VAL A 160 -1.12 -21.12 12.55
N LEU A 161 -1.17 -20.27 13.57
CA LEU A 161 -0.02 -19.97 14.44
C LEU A 161 0.51 -21.19 15.19
N ALA A 162 -0.37 -22.10 15.59
CA ALA A 162 -0.02 -23.30 16.34
C ALA A 162 0.45 -24.45 15.44
N HIS A 163 0.32 -24.32 14.11
CA HIS A 163 0.65 -25.39 13.19
C HIS A 163 2.17 -25.57 13.06
N PRO A 164 2.72 -26.77 13.32
CA PRO A 164 4.17 -27.00 13.37
C PRO A 164 4.89 -26.77 12.03
N GLY A 165 4.16 -26.84 10.92
CA GLY A 165 4.69 -26.55 9.59
C GLY A 165 4.65 -25.08 9.20
N VAL A 166 4.13 -24.19 10.05
CA VAL A 166 4.19 -22.73 9.86
C VAL A 166 5.47 -22.22 10.52
N LEU A 167 6.39 -21.73 9.71
CA LEU A 167 7.71 -21.29 10.17
C LEU A 167 7.71 -19.83 10.63
N ARG A 168 6.89 -19.00 9.97
CA ARG A 168 6.87 -17.56 10.24
C ARG A 168 5.54 -16.96 9.78
N VAL A 169 5.03 -16.00 10.57
CA VAL A 169 3.87 -15.17 10.20
C VAL A 169 4.23 -13.70 10.39
N ALA A 170 4.10 -12.93 9.33
CA ALA A 170 4.47 -11.52 9.33
C ALA A 170 3.46 -10.65 8.60
N VAL A 171 3.30 -9.41 9.05
CA VAL A 171 2.74 -8.33 8.25
C VAL A 171 3.89 -7.70 7.48
N THR A 172 3.82 -7.72 6.16
CA THR A 172 4.79 -7.05 5.29
C THR A 172 4.20 -5.74 4.81
N VAL A 173 4.90 -4.65 5.03
CA VAL A 173 4.58 -3.33 4.48
C VAL A 173 5.65 -2.98 3.47
N GLN A 174 5.31 -3.03 2.19
CA GLN A 174 6.18 -2.63 1.11
C GLN A 174 5.81 -1.22 0.65
N LEU A 175 6.69 -0.25 0.90
CA LEU A 175 6.56 1.10 0.36
C LEU A 175 7.18 1.13 -1.05
N ARG A 176 6.39 1.63 -2.01
CA ARG A 176 6.78 1.74 -3.42
C ARG A 176 6.81 3.19 -3.81
N GLY A 177 7.94 3.64 -4.34
CA GLY A 177 8.08 5.02 -4.74
C GLY A 177 9.49 5.36 -5.15
N CYS A 178 9.74 6.66 -5.34
CA CYS A 178 11.05 7.16 -5.65
C CYS A 178 11.94 7.19 -4.40
N LEU A 179 13.16 6.65 -4.48
CA LEU A 179 14.12 6.63 -3.36
C LEU A 179 14.36 8.01 -2.73
N GLU A 180 14.24 9.09 -3.51
CA GLU A 180 14.47 10.45 -3.05
C GLU A 180 13.29 11.02 -2.25
N GLN A 181 12.12 10.36 -2.26
CA GLN A 181 10.90 10.82 -1.61
C GLN A 181 10.13 9.69 -0.90
N MET A 182 10.85 8.74 -0.34
CA MET A 182 10.25 7.76 0.55
C MET A 182 9.74 8.48 1.80
N GLY A 183 8.43 8.57 1.93
CA GLY A 183 7.78 9.15 3.10
C GLY A 183 8.10 8.39 4.38
N SER A 184 7.79 8.99 5.51
CA SER A 184 7.84 8.30 6.80
C SER A 184 6.62 7.37 6.93
N PHE A 185 6.85 6.20 7.48
CA PHE A 185 5.83 5.28 7.94
C PHE A 185 5.86 5.24 9.47
N SER A 186 4.72 5.42 10.10
CA SER A 186 4.64 5.38 11.56
C SER A 186 3.42 4.57 11.99
N LEU A 187 3.62 3.65 12.92
CA LEU A 187 2.52 2.91 13.50
C LEU A 187 2.07 3.57 14.81
N ASP A 188 0.76 3.74 14.96
CA ASP A 188 0.14 4.08 16.23
C ASP A 188 0.49 3.00 17.27
N PRO A 189 0.75 3.37 18.54
CA PRO A 189 1.03 2.41 19.61
C PRO A 189 -0.01 1.28 19.71
N ARG A 190 -1.28 1.56 19.43
CA ARG A 190 -2.34 0.54 19.43
C ARG A 190 -2.12 -0.51 18.33
N LEU A 191 -1.68 -0.11 17.14
CA LEU A 191 -1.36 -1.07 16.07
C LEU A 191 -0.16 -1.94 16.46
N LEU A 192 0.82 -1.39 17.18
CA LEU A 192 1.93 -2.17 17.72
C LEU A 192 1.48 -3.18 18.78
N GLU A 193 0.61 -2.76 19.71
CA GLU A 193 0.00 -3.66 20.69
C GLU A 193 -0.81 -4.78 20.01
N ASP A 194 -1.50 -4.45 18.94
CA ASP A 194 -2.26 -5.39 18.14
C ASP A 194 -1.39 -6.43 17.43
N LEU A 195 -0.27 -6.00 16.84
CA LEU A 195 0.72 -6.90 16.24
C LEU A 195 1.26 -7.88 17.27
N VAL A 196 1.63 -7.38 18.44
CA VAL A 196 2.12 -8.21 19.57
C VAL A 196 1.02 -9.19 20.03
N GLY A 197 -0.20 -8.70 20.23
CA GLY A 197 -1.34 -9.51 20.67
C GLY A 197 -1.70 -10.64 19.69
N LEU A 198 -1.43 -10.45 18.41
CA LEU A 198 -1.60 -11.44 17.35
C LEU A 198 -0.30 -12.25 17.07
N SER A 199 0.77 -12.04 17.84
CA SER A 199 2.07 -12.71 17.64
C SER A 199 2.64 -12.55 16.23
N LEU A 200 2.44 -11.37 15.62
CA LEU A 200 2.89 -11.03 14.28
C LEU A 200 4.26 -10.36 14.30
N GLN A 201 5.09 -10.71 13.34
CA GLN A 201 6.26 -9.92 12.97
C GLN A 201 5.87 -8.80 12.01
N LEU A 202 6.62 -7.72 12.00
CA LEU A 202 6.47 -6.62 11.05
C LEU A 202 7.73 -6.56 10.17
N ASP A 203 7.54 -6.71 8.86
CA ASP A 203 8.58 -6.56 7.86
C ASP A 203 8.35 -5.27 7.09
N LEU A 204 9.34 -4.41 7.06
CA LEU A 204 9.32 -3.17 6.26
C LEU A 204 10.25 -3.35 5.06
N GLU A 205 9.67 -3.24 3.87
CA GLU A 205 10.39 -3.32 2.62
C GLU A 205 10.26 -1.99 1.87
N MET A 206 11.35 -1.54 1.27
CA MET A 206 11.36 -0.38 0.38
C MET A 206 11.70 -0.86 -1.01
N ALA A 207 10.80 -0.61 -1.96
CA ALA A 207 11.02 -0.88 -3.37
C ALA A 207 11.05 0.43 -4.14
N ALA A 208 12.18 0.70 -4.79
CA ALA A 208 12.28 1.77 -5.78
C ALA A 208 11.93 1.18 -7.16
N ASP A 209 11.09 1.87 -7.88
CA ASP A 209 10.76 1.59 -9.28
C ASP A 209 11.77 2.27 -10.22
#